data_d07f428b665ba8d083054929ee23c87b
#
_entry.id   d07f428b665ba8d083054929ee23c87b
#
_cell.length_a   1.000
_cell.length_b   1.000
_cell.length_c   1.000
_cell.angle_alpha   90.00
_cell.angle_beta   90.00
_cell.angle_gamma   90.00
#
_symmetry.space_group_name_H-M   'P 1'
#
loop_
_entity.id
_entity.type
_entity.pdbx_description
1 polymer ?
#
loop_
_entity_poly.entity_id
_entity_poly.type
_entity_poly.pdbx_seq_one_letter_code
_entity_poly.pdbx_strand_id
1 'polypeptide(L)'
;MKVLFIHNFYQQFGGEDSAAIADRNLLESNGDEVLCFTRHNDEINSYSFWEKAAFIPSTMYSHRTERDVRKAVEDFQPKVAFVHNVYPLISPSLYHTLHSLKVPVVQVVHDFRPFCPNGWFYVDGQICEKCKFGNYLHAVKHRCYKDSYALSAIYSAALAGNRLAGMTDKIAAYVCLTNFYKQKMLEVGLPDSKIHIRPNFIDPAAFAPDRAAPGTGEYALYLGRLSSEKGPRTVLRAFENLPDVPLKIVGTGPLEAEMKQYIRDKNLTNVEMVGFKSGAEKWQMIKNALFAIIPSECYENFPMVSLEYFSGGKPIIAANLGGLPHIVEEGKTGLLYRPGDAADLAEKVRYLLAHPAQIGEMGNRGRQLAETRYGPQESYSSLMNIFAQVRCQ
;
A
#
# COMPACT_ATOMS: atom_id res chain seq x y z
N MET A 1 13.02 11.04 -20.29
CA MET A 1 12.95 9.91 -21.26
C MET A 1 11.52 9.55 -21.57
N LYS A 2 11.25 8.60 -22.54
CA LYS A 2 9.86 8.14 -22.81
C LYS A 2 9.51 6.95 -21.92
N VAL A 3 8.51 7.11 -21.05
CA VAL A 3 8.05 6.10 -20.08
C VAL A 3 6.58 5.76 -20.35
N LEU A 4 6.29 4.47 -20.54
CA LEU A 4 4.90 3.98 -20.55
C LEU A 4 4.48 3.69 -19.11
N PHE A 5 3.68 4.57 -18.53
CA PHE A 5 3.19 4.44 -17.17
C PHE A 5 1.88 3.65 -17.15
N ILE A 6 1.80 2.61 -16.31
CA ILE A 6 0.67 1.68 -16.32
C ILE A 6 0.10 1.52 -14.92
N HIS A 7 -1.21 1.82 -14.79
CA HIS A 7 -1.93 1.65 -13.53
C HIS A 7 -3.42 1.40 -13.73
N ASN A 8 -3.96 0.48 -12.94
CA ASN A 8 -5.38 0.19 -12.85
C ASN A 8 -5.93 0.72 -11.53
N PHE A 9 -6.66 1.83 -11.57
CA PHE A 9 -7.22 2.50 -10.39
C PHE A 9 -8.32 1.67 -9.73
N TYR A 10 -8.35 1.72 -8.39
CA TYR A 10 -9.40 1.11 -7.59
C TYR A 10 -10.69 1.93 -7.59
N GLN A 11 -11.82 1.28 -7.27
CA GLN A 11 -13.10 1.98 -7.03
C GLN A 11 -13.03 2.88 -5.79
N GLN A 12 -12.32 2.44 -4.77
CA GLN A 12 -12.03 3.24 -3.59
C GLN A 12 -10.57 3.64 -3.62
N PHE A 13 -10.32 4.93 -3.76
CA PHE A 13 -8.99 5.49 -3.81
C PHE A 13 -8.17 5.09 -2.57
N GLY A 14 -6.97 4.60 -2.77
CA GLY A 14 -6.11 4.04 -1.74
C GLY A 14 -4.67 4.51 -1.80
N GLY A 15 -3.85 3.98 -0.89
CA GLY A 15 -2.43 4.30 -0.82
C GLY A 15 -1.63 3.92 -2.06
N GLU A 16 -2.02 2.84 -2.76
CA GLU A 16 -1.43 2.42 -4.02
C GLU A 16 -1.71 3.42 -5.14
N ASP A 17 -2.97 3.91 -5.25
CA ASP A 17 -3.33 4.94 -6.23
C ASP A 17 -2.57 6.24 -5.94
N SER A 18 -2.44 6.63 -4.67
CA SER A 18 -1.66 7.80 -4.25
C SER A 18 -0.19 7.67 -4.64
N ALA A 19 0.42 6.51 -4.41
CA ALA A 19 1.82 6.24 -4.76
C ALA A 19 2.02 6.25 -6.29
N ALA A 20 1.09 5.66 -7.06
CA ALA A 20 1.13 5.66 -8.50
C ALA A 20 1.05 7.07 -9.09
N ILE A 21 0.14 7.91 -8.57
CA ILE A 21 0.03 9.31 -8.98
C ILE A 21 1.29 10.11 -8.61
N ALA A 22 1.83 9.89 -7.42
CA ALA A 22 3.07 10.54 -6.99
C ALA A 22 4.24 10.19 -7.92
N ASP A 23 4.39 8.91 -8.29
CA ASP A 23 5.43 8.46 -9.23
C ASP A 23 5.27 9.05 -10.63
N ARG A 24 4.04 9.10 -11.15
CA ARG A 24 3.78 9.76 -12.43
C ARG A 24 4.17 11.25 -12.38
N ASN A 25 3.70 11.96 -11.37
CA ASN A 25 3.99 13.39 -11.22
C ASN A 25 5.49 13.64 -11.04
N LEU A 26 6.19 12.73 -10.35
CA LEU A 26 7.65 12.81 -10.19
C LEU A 26 8.38 12.71 -11.52
N LEU A 27 7.98 11.79 -12.40
CA LEU A 27 8.55 11.66 -13.74
C LEU A 27 8.29 12.91 -14.59
N GLU A 28 7.03 13.35 -14.65
CA GLU A 28 6.62 14.52 -15.44
C GLU A 28 7.31 15.81 -14.97
N SER A 29 7.43 16.03 -13.66
CA SER A 29 8.09 17.23 -13.08
C SER A 29 9.60 17.26 -13.32
N ASN A 30 10.22 16.09 -13.57
CA ASN A 30 11.62 16.00 -13.94
C ASN A 30 11.87 15.98 -15.47
N GLY A 31 10.84 16.26 -16.27
CA GLY A 31 10.96 16.42 -17.72
C GLY A 31 10.93 15.10 -18.51
N ASP A 32 10.50 14.00 -17.90
CA ASP A 32 10.24 12.76 -18.62
C ASP A 32 8.94 12.85 -19.42
N GLU A 33 8.92 12.28 -20.62
CA GLU A 33 7.72 12.11 -21.43
C GLU A 33 6.96 10.88 -20.93
N VAL A 34 5.76 11.06 -20.38
CA VAL A 34 4.98 9.97 -19.79
C VAL A 34 3.70 9.73 -20.59
N LEU A 35 3.56 8.54 -21.17
CA LEU A 35 2.29 8.07 -21.71
C LEU A 35 1.57 7.22 -20.68
N CYS A 36 0.41 7.66 -20.24
CA CYS A 36 -0.41 6.93 -19.27
C CYS A 36 -1.32 5.91 -19.95
N PHE A 37 -1.14 4.63 -19.64
CA PHE A 37 -2.06 3.56 -19.98
C PHE A 37 -2.79 3.14 -18.70
N THR A 38 -3.97 3.73 -18.48
CA THR A 38 -4.71 3.57 -17.23
C THR A 38 -6.13 3.05 -17.47
N ARG A 39 -6.65 2.29 -16.50
CA ARG A 39 -8.04 1.85 -16.41
C ARG A 39 -8.58 2.17 -15.02
N HIS A 40 -9.89 2.25 -14.88
CA HIS A 40 -10.56 2.49 -13.59
C HIS A 40 -11.58 1.40 -13.30
N ASN A 41 -11.55 0.83 -12.11
CA ASN A 41 -12.44 -0.30 -11.75
C ASN A 41 -13.94 0.07 -11.76
N ASP A 42 -14.30 1.36 -11.79
CA ASP A 42 -15.68 1.79 -11.98
C ASP A 42 -16.24 1.39 -13.36
N GLU A 43 -15.38 1.14 -14.34
CA GLU A 43 -15.81 0.63 -15.65
C GLU A 43 -16.60 -0.67 -15.53
N ILE A 44 -16.31 -1.50 -14.51
CA ILE A 44 -17.01 -2.77 -14.25
C ILE A 44 -18.50 -2.55 -13.92
N ASN A 45 -18.82 -1.38 -13.34
CA ASN A 45 -20.21 -1.07 -12.96
C ASN A 45 -21.12 -0.89 -14.19
N SER A 46 -20.54 -0.44 -15.31
CA SER A 46 -21.25 -0.24 -16.58
C SER A 46 -21.38 -1.49 -17.45
N TYR A 47 -20.71 -2.60 -17.06
CA TYR A 47 -20.70 -3.83 -17.86
C TYR A 47 -22.07 -4.49 -17.91
N SER A 48 -22.50 -4.84 -19.12
CA SER A 48 -23.64 -5.70 -19.38
C SER A 48 -23.41 -7.11 -18.79
N PHE A 49 -24.47 -7.92 -18.76
CA PHE A 49 -24.36 -9.32 -18.32
C PHE A 49 -23.31 -10.12 -19.11
N TRP A 50 -23.26 -9.96 -20.43
CA TRP A 50 -22.30 -10.66 -21.29
C TRP A 50 -20.86 -10.16 -21.10
N GLU A 51 -20.69 -8.86 -20.89
CA GLU A 51 -19.37 -8.29 -20.57
C GLU A 51 -18.87 -8.78 -19.19
N LYS A 52 -19.75 -8.90 -18.20
CA LYS A 52 -19.40 -9.48 -16.89
C LYS A 52 -19.02 -10.97 -17.01
N ALA A 53 -19.68 -11.73 -17.85
CA ALA A 53 -19.31 -13.12 -18.14
C ALA A 53 -17.96 -13.23 -18.86
N ALA A 54 -17.71 -12.38 -19.84
CA ALA A 54 -16.45 -12.31 -20.57
C ALA A 54 -15.31 -11.68 -19.76
N PHE A 55 -15.62 -10.93 -18.73
CA PHE A 55 -14.66 -10.28 -17.86
C PHE A 55 -13.78 -11.27 -17.09
N ILE A 56 -14.35 -12.40 -16.63
CA ILE A 56 -13.62 -13.39 -15.85
C ILE A 56 -12.40 -13.95 -16.62
N PRO A 57 -12.53 -14.50 -17.82
CA PRO A 57 -11.36 -14.92 -18.59
C PRO A 57 -10.44 -13.76 -18.97
N SER A 58 -10.96 -12.54 -19.17
CA SER A 58 -10.14 -11.37 -19.50
C SER A 58 -9.24 -10.90 -18.36
N THR A 59 -9.54 -11.25 -17.12
CA THR A 59 -8.61 -11.00 -15.99
C THR A 59 -7.34 -11.87 -16.07
N MET A 60 -7.41 -12.98 -16.79
CA MET A 60 -6.26 -13.86 -17.05
C MET A 60 -5.47 -13.38 -18.28
N TYR A 61 -6.19 -13.18 -19.40
CA TYR A 61 -5.62 -12.71 -20.65
C TYR A 61 -6.63 -11.81 -21.38
N SER A 62 -6.25 -10.57 -21.65
CA SER A 62 -7.07 -9.58 -22.34
C SER A 62 -6.51 -9.25 -23.73
N HIS A 63 -7.15 -9.75 -24.78
CA HIS A 63 -6.81 -9.37 -26.17
C HIS A 63 -6.98 -7.86 -26.43
N ARG A 64 -7.92 -7.22 -25.73
CA ARG A 64 -8.08 -5.77 -25.78
C ARG A 64 -6.83 -5.08 -25.27
N THR A 65 -6.33 -5.47 -24.08
CA THR A 65 -5.09 -4.92 -23.54
C THR A 65 -3.91 -5.16 -24.45
N GLU A 66 -3.77 -6.38 -25.00
CA GLU A 66 -2.69 -6.70 -25.95
C GLU A 66 -2.70 -5.73 -27.14
N ARG A 67 -3.85 -5.57 -27.82
CA ARG A 67 -3.99 -4.68 -28.98
C ARG A 67 -3.69 -3.22 -28.62
N ASP A 68 -4.29 -2.73 -27.53
CA ASP A 68 -4.20 -1.33 -27.15
C ASP A 68 -2.76 -0.97 -26.68
N VAL A 69 -2.07 -1.90 -26.00
CA VAL A 69 -0.67 -1.74 -25.61
C VAL A 69 0.27 -1.79 -26.82
N ARG A 70 0.04 -2.69 -27.80
CA ARG A 70 0.82 -2.71 -29.05
C ARG A 70 0.76 -1.36 -29.73
N LYS A 71 -0.44 -0.82 -29.91
CA LYS A 71 -0.63 0.50 -30.52
C LYS A 71 0.08 1.60 -29.70
N ALA A 72 -0.07 1.60 -28.37
CA ALA A 72 0.61 2.58 -27.52
C ALA A 72 2.13 2.53 -27.65
N VAL A 73 2.72 1.31 -27.74
CA VAL A 73 4.16 1.14 -27.93
C VAL A 73 4.60 1.57 -29.32
N GLU A 74 3.84 1.24 -30.38
CA GLU A 74 4.14 1.64 -31.75
C GLU A 74 4.14 3.16 -31.93
N ASP A 75 3.11 3.83 -31.38
CA ASP A 75 2.93 5.28 -31.53
C ASP A 75 3.93 6.08 -30.65
N PHE A 76 4.18 5.63 -29.42
CA PHE A 76 4.96 6.38 -28.45
C PHE A 76 6.44 5.99 -28.38
N GLN A 77 6.80 4.74 -28.70
CA GLN A 77 8.17 4.21 -28.64
C GLN A 77 8.81 4.36 -27.24
N PRO A 78 8.17 3.83 -26.16
CA PRO A 78 8.69 3.94 -24.81
C PRO A 78 10.02 3.21 -24.65
N LYS A 79 10.89 3.72 -23.78
CA LYS A 79 12.17 3.09 -23.41
C LYS A 79 12.03 2.11 -22.25
N VAL A 80 10.95 2.25 -21.47
CA VAL A 80 10.62 1.42 -20.32
C VAL A 80 9.11 1.48 -20.06
N ALA A 81 8.54 0.37 -19.58
CA ALA A 81 7.19 0.32 -19.02
C ALA A 81 7.27 0.30 -17.49
N PHE A 82 6.69 1.28 -16.82
CA PHE A 82 6.66 1.41 -15.38
C PHE A 82 5.26 1.04 -14.88
N VAL A 83 5.15 -0.10 -14.19
CA VAL A 83 3.88 -0.76 -13.89
C VAL A 83 3.63 -0.76 -12.39
N HIS A 84 2.47 -0.25 -11.97
CA HIS A 84 2.00 -0.32 -10.58
C HIS A 84 0.97 -1.44 -10.39
N ASN A 85 -0.22 -1.29 -10.98
CA ASN A 85 -1.29 -2.27 -10.86
C ASN A 85 -1.86 -2.63 -12.24
N VAL A 86 -2.11 -3.91 -12.47
CA VAL A 86 -2.73 -4.41 -13.70
C VAL A 86 -4.09 -5.07 -13.47
N TYR A 87 -4.50 -5.22 -12.21
CA TYR A 87 -5.69 -5.96 -11.84
C TYR A 87 -6.89 -5.05 -11.55
N PRO A 88 -8.09 -5.46 -11.99
CA PRO A 88 -8.37 -6.63 -12.82
C PRO A 88 -8.52 -6.34 -14.32
N LEU A 89 -8.55 -5.06 -14.77
CA LEU A 89 -8.97 -4.67 -16.11
C LEU A 89 -7.85 -4.69 -17.16
N ILE A 90 -6.60 -4.40 -16.77
CA ILE A 90 -5.46 -4.42 -17.68
C ILE A 90 -4.99 -5.85 -17.94
N SER A 91 -4.96 -6.69 -16.94
CA SER A 91 -4.56 -8.11 -16.94
C SER A 91 -3.06 -8.39 -17.18
N PRO A 92 -2.58 -9.58 -16.76
CA PRO A 92 -1.20 -10.00 -16.99
C PRO A 92 -0.78 -10.19 -18.45
N SER A 93 -1.72 -10.19 -19.42
CA SER A 93 -1.38 -10.19 -20.85
C SER A 93 -0.43 -9.04 -21.24
N LEU A 94 -0.46 -7.94 -20.47
CA LEU A 94 0.46 -6.82 -20.59
C LEU A 94 1.93 -7.25 -20.62
N TYR A 95 2.34 -8.12 -19.68
CA TYR A 95 3.74 -8.54 -19.55
C TYR A 95 4.21 -9.36 -20.76
N HIS A 96 3.34 -10.22 -21.30
CA HIS A 96 3.61 -11.00 -22.50
C HIS A 96 3.76 -10.07 -23.72
N THR A 97 2.85 -9.08 -23.83
CA THR A 97 2.87 -8.12 -24.94
C THR A 97 4.13 -7.27 -24.93
N LEU A 98 4.44 -6.64 -23.79
CA LEU A 98 5.63 -5.79 -23.65
C LEU A 98 6.93 -6.57 -23.88
N HIS A 99 7.01 -7.80 -23.36
CA HIS A 99 8.15 -8.69 -23.61
C HIS A 99 8.34 -9.00 -25.10
N SER A 100 7.24 -9.31 -25.84
CA SER A 100 7.30 -9.55 -27.28
C SER A 100 7.73 -8.33 -28.09
N LEU A 101 7.45 -7.12 -27.58
CA LEU A 101 7.83 -5.84 -28.17
C LEU A 101 9.19 -5.33 -27.69
N LYS A 102 9.90 -6.12 -26.86
CA LYS A 102 11.21 -5.78 -26.28
C LYS A 102 11.21 -4.47 -25.48
N VAL A 103 10.10 -4.16 -24.83
CA VAL A 103 9.99 -3.04 -23.88
C VAL A 103 10.23 -3.59 -22.47
N PRO A 104 11.31 -3.21 -21.79
CA PRO A 104 11.59 -3.69 -20.44
C PRO A 104 10.53 -3.21 -19.44
N VAL A 105 10.08 -4.13 -18.57
CA VAL A 105 9.07 -3.86 -17.56
C VAL A 105 9.70 -3.70 -16.18
N VAL A 106 9.42 -2.58 -15.51
CA VAL A 106 9.72 -2.35 -14.11
C VAL A 106 8.40 -2.37 -13.32
N GLN A 107 8.22 -3.39 -12.48
CA GLN A 107 7.01 -3.62 -11.70
C GLN A 107 7.18 -3.18 -10.26
N VAL A 108 6.35 -2.24 -9.79
CA VAL A 108 6.26 -1.91 -8.36
C VAL A 108 5.42 -2.98 -7.65
N VAL A 109 5.98 -3.55 -6.58
CA VAL A 109 5.31 -4.58 -5.79
C VAL A 109 4.56 -3.92 -4.65
N HIS A 110 3.28 -3.63 -4.85
CA HIS A 110 2.44 -3.03 -3.80
C HIS A 110 1.82 -4.07 -2.87
N ASP A 111 1.54 -5.25 -3.39
CA ASP A 111 0.92 -6.37 -2.67
C ASP A 111 1.43 -7.73 -3.17
N PHE A 112 0.88 -8.81 -2.62
CA PHE A 112 1.25 -10.18 -2.96
C PHE A 112 0.30 -10.84 -3.97
N ARG A 113 -0.50 -10.09 -4.74
CA ARG A 113 -1.48 -10.67 -5.69
C ARG A 113 -0.93 -11.69 -6.67
N PRO A 114 0.31 -11.61 -7.17
CA PRO A 114 0.85 -12.68 -8.00
C PRO A 114 1.00 -14.03 -7.29
N PHE A 115 0.98 -14.03 -5.95
CA PHE A 115 1.25 -15.20 -5.11
C PHE A 115 0.12 -15.54 -4.14
N CYS A 116 -0.80 -14.62 -3.90
CA CYS A 116 -1.92 -14.76 -2.97
C CYS A 116 -3.19 -14.14 -3.57
N PRO A 117 -4.29 -14.90 -3.74
CA PRO A 117 -5.52 -14.40 -4.35
C PRO A 117 -6.14 -13.17 -3.68
N ASN A 118 -5.99 -12.97 -2.38
CA ASN A 118 -6.45 -11.73 -1.73
C ASN A 118 -5.37 -10.64 -1.66
N GLY A 119 -4.12 -10.97 -2.00
CA GLY A 119 -3.01 -10.02 -2.06
C GLY A 119 -2.35 -9.66 -0.73
N TRP A 120 -2.89 -10.08 0.41
CA TRP A 120 -2.42 -9.61 1.71
C TRP A 120 -1.74 -10.66 2.59
N PHE A 121 -1.74 -11.93 2.16
CA PHE A 121 -1.35 -13.06 3.01
C PHE A 121 -2.06 -13.04 4.37
N TYR A 122 -3.34 -12.70 4.36
CA TYR A 122 -4.15 -12.56 5.56
C TYR A 122 -5.55 -13.13 5.33
N VAL A 123 -6.01 -13.98 6.25
CA VAL A 123 -7.35 -14.60 6.20
C VAL A 123 -7.80 -14.94 7.62
N ASP A 124 -9.08 -14.77 7.92
CA ASP A 124 -9.71 -15.13 9.20
C ASP A 124 -8.97 -14.53 10.42
N GLY A 125 -8.50 -13.29 10.31
CA GLY A 125 -7.80 -12.59 11.40
C GLY A 125 -6.32 -13.00 11.58
N GLN A 126 -5.72 -13.76 10.65
CA GLN A 126 -4.37 -14.29 10.80
C GLN A 126 -3.54 -14.21 9.52
N ILE A 127 -2.22 -14.16 9.68
CA ILE A 127 -1.28 -14.27 8.56
C ILE A 127 -1.38 -15.68 7.95
N CYS A 128 -1.49 -15.72 6.62
CA CYS A 128 -1.62 -16.97 5.86
C CYS A 128 -0.76 -16.93 4.60
N GLU A 129 0.31 -17.72 4.56
CA GLU A 129 1.22 -17.82 3.41
C GLU A 129 1.05 -19.13 2.61
N LYS A 130 -0.07 -19.86 2.81
CA LYS A 130 -0.25 -21.22 2.25
C LYS A 130 -0.26 -21.28 0.72
N CYS A 131 -0.57 -20.16 0.06
CA CYS A 131 -0.62 -20.07 -1.42
C CYS A 131 0.70 -19.65 -2.07
N LYS A 132 1.69 -19.15 -1.32
CA LYS A 132 2.88 -18.50 -1.87
C LYS A 132 3.70 -19.36 -2.84
N PHE A 133 3.68 -20.68 -2.66
CA PHE A 133 4.37 -21.62 -3.55
C PHE A 133 3.49 -22.20 -4.66
N GLY A 134 2.29 -21.65 -4.89
CA GLY A 134 1.40 -22.06 -5.98
C GLY A 134 0.30 -23.05 -5.59
N ASN A 135 0.19 -23.46 -4.33
CA ASN A 135 -0.93 -24.28 -3.87
C ASN A 135 -2.18 -23.41 -3.58
N TYR A 136 -2.81 -22.94 -4.64
CA TYR A 136 -3.96 -22.04 -4.55
C TYR A 136 -5.27 -22.71 -4.10
N LEU A 137 -5.31 -24.03 -3.89
CA LEU A 137 -6.50 -24.72 -3.34
C LEU A 137 -6.88 -24.20 -1.95
N HIS A 138 -5.89 -23.75 -1.17
CA HIS A 138 -6.16 -23.09 0.11
C HIS A 138 -7.01 -21.82 -0.03
N ALA A 139 -6.79 -21.04 -1.08
CA ALA A 139 -7.56 -19.82 -1.32
C ALA A 139 -9.01 -20.13 -1.68
N VAL A 140 -9.27 -21.22 -2.40
CA VAL A 140 -10.64 -21.68 -2.70
C VAL A 140 -11.33 -22.11 -1.41
N LYS A 141 -10.66 -22.94 -0.58
CA LYS A 141 -11.20 -23.43 0.69
C LYS A 141 -11.61 -22.28 1.63
N HIS A 142 -10.82 -21.22 1.68
CA HIS A 142 -11.06 -20.06 2.57
C HIS A 142 -11.80 -18.90 1.88
N ARG A 143 -12.32 -19.09 0.65
CA ARG A 143 -13.04 -18.04 -0.11
C ARG A 143 -12.28 -16.71 -0.16
N CYS A 144 -10.94 -16.78 -0.33
CA CYS A 144 -10.03 -15.63 -0.18
C CYS A 144 -10.29 -14.48 -1.16
N TYR A 145 -10.98 -14.73 -2.29
CA TYR A 145 -11.33 -13.68 -3.24
C TYR A 145 -12.82 -13.37 -3.18
N LYS A 146 -13.15 -12.15 -2.70
CA LYS A 146 -14.54 -11.62 -2.57
C LYS A 146 -15.49 -12.56 -1.82
N ASP A 147 -14.99 -13.31 -0.84
CA ASP A 147 -15.77 -14.27 -0.02
C ASP A 147 -16.61 -15.27 -0.85
N SER A 148 -16.08 -15.71 -2.00
CA SER A 148 -16.77 -16.58 -2.95
C SER A 148 -15.90 -17.77 -3.36
N TYR A 149 -16.43 -19.00 -3.25
CA TYR A 149 -15.77 -20.22 -3.73
C TYR A 149 -15.49 -20.17 -5.24
N ALA A 150 -16.50 -19.78 -6.03
CA ALA A 150 -16.38 -19.73 -7.47
C ALA A 150 -15.35 -18.69 -7.94
N LEU A 151 -15.42 -17.46 -7.39
CA LEU A 151 -14.47 -16.41 -7.76
C LEU A 151 -13.05 -16.75 -7.26
N SER A 152 -12.91 -17.35 -6.08
CA SER A 152 -11.61 -17.82 -5.58
C SER A 152 -11.02 -18.92 -6.46
N ALA A 153 -11.83 -19.86 -6.94
CA ALA A 153 -11.37 -20.91 -7.86
C ALA A 153 -10.89 -20.34 -9.19
N ILE A 154 -11.68 -19.43 -9.77
CA ILE A 154 -11.35 -18.77 -11.05
C ILE A 154 -10.06 -17.97 -10.92
N TYR A 155 -9.97 -17.13 -9.89
CA TYR A 155 -8.77 -16.29 -9.68
C TYR A 155 -7.54 -17.14 -9.37
N SER A 156 -7.69 -18.23 -8.61
CA SER A 156 -6.63 -19.19 -8.34
C SER A 156 -6.15 -19.90 -9.61
N ALA A 157 -7.06 -20.30 -10.50
CA ALA A 157 -6.71 -20.87 -11.80
C ALA A 157 -5.96 -19.85 -12.69
N ALA A 158 -6.37 -18.57 -12.64
CA ALA A 158 -5.69 -17.47 -13.32
C ALA A 158 -4.24 -17.33 -12.84
N LEU A 159 -4.01 -17.30 -11.54
CA LEU A 159 -2.67 -17.21 -10.95
C LEU A 159 -1.81 -18.42 -11.31
N ALA A 160 -2.38 -19.63 -11.24
CA ALA A 160 -1.68 -20.85 -11.65
C ALA A 160 -1.27 -20.80 -13.13
N GLY A 161 -2.21 -20.41 -14.01
CA GLY A 161 -1.95 -20.25 -15.44
C GLY A 161 -0.85 -19.23 -15.74
N ASN A 162 -0.90 -18.06 -15.11
CA ASN A 162 0.11 -17.01 -15.26
C ASN A 162 1.50 -17.47 -14.76
N ARG A 163 1.54 -18.22 -13.67
CA ARG A 163 2.78 -18.80 -13.16
C ARG A 163 3.37 -19.82 -14.14
N LEU A 164 2.55 -20.74 -14.67
CA LEU A 164 2.96 -21.72 -15.67
C LEU A 164 3.42 -21.06 -17.00
N ALA A 165 2.80 -19.95 -17.37
CA ALA A 165 3.19 -19.17 -18.53
C ALA A 165 4.47 -18.33 -18.32
N GLY A 166 5.14 -18.43 -17.17
CA GLY A 166 6.37 -17.70 -16.86
C GLY A 166 6.18 -16.19 -16.85
N MET A 167 5.04 -15.69 -16.30
CA MET A 167 4.75 -14.26 -16.26
C MET A 167 5.85 -13.48 -15.53
N THR A 168 6.33 -14.02 -14.41
CA THR A 168 7.37 -13.38 -13.59
C THR A 168 8.71 -13.24 -14.31
N ASP A 169 8.99 -14.13 -15.26
CA ASP A 169 10.26 -14.12 -16.03
C ASP A 169 10.31 -12.97 -17.03
N LYS A 170 9.14 -12.48 -17.48
CA LYS A 170 8.99 -11.40 -18.44
C LYS A 170 9.13 -10.00 -17.85
N ILE A 171 9.23 -9.90 -16.52
CA ILE A 171 9.48 -8.66 -15.80
C ILE A 171 10.98 -8.47 -15.65
N ALA A 172 11.49 -7.32 -16.10
CA ALA A 172 12.92 -7.01 -16.09
C ALA A 172 13.40 -6.65 -14.68
N ALA A 173 12.59 -5.88 -13.91
CA ALA A 173 12.90 -5.55 -12.53
C ALA A 173 11.64 -5.43 -11.67
N TYR A 174 11.78 -5.77 -10.38
CA TYR A 174 10.80 -5.59 -9.34
C TYR A 174 11.25 -4.50 -8.37
N VAL A 175 10.39 -3.55 -8.09
CA VAL A 175 10.61 -2.51 -7.09
C VAL A 175 9.84 -2.88 -5.83
N CYS A 176 10.55 -3.34 -4.81
CA CYS A 176 10.02 -3.58 -3.47
C CYS A 176 10.16 -2.33 -2.62
N LEU A 177 9.14 -2.01 -1.82
CA LEU A 177 9.13 -0.79 -1.02
C LEU A 177 9.89 -0.96 0.31
N THR A 178 10.09 -2.20 0.77
CA THR A 178 10.79 -2.54 2.00
C THR A 178 11.66 -3.80 1.84
N ASN A 179 12.65 -3.95 2.73
CA ASN A 179 13.43 -5.19 2.82
C ASN A 179 12.56 -6.41 3.13
N PHE A 180 11.50 -6.25 3.92
CA PHE A 180 10.56 -7.33 4.20
C PHE A 180 9.93 -7.88 2.91
N TYR A 181 9.44 -7.00 2.02
CA TYR A 181 8.88 -7.42 0.74
C TYR A 181 9.93 -8.02 -0.18
N LYS A 182 11.15 -7.48 -0.22
CA LYS A 182 12.26 -8.11 -0.94
C LYS A 182 12.47 -9.55 -0.47
N GLN A 183 12.52 -9.80 0.84
CA GLN A 183 12.68 -11.16 1.37
C GLN A 183 11.52 -12.08 0.95
N LYS A 184 10.28 -11.59 1.00
CA LYS A 184 9.13 -12.37 0.52
C LYS A 184 9.21 -12.69 -0.98
N MET A 185 9.72 -11.79 -1.79
CA MET A 185 9.94 -12.04 -3.23
C MET A 185 11.05 -13.08 -3.47
N LEU A 186 12.12 -13.05 -2.68
CA LEU A 186 13.15 -14.09 -2.72
C LEU A 186 12.61 -15.46 -2.30
N GLU A 187 11.80 -15.52 -1.25
CA GLU A 187 11.16 -16.76 -0.77
C GLU A 187 10.29 -17.44 -1.85
N VAL A 188 9.63 -16.67 -2.71
CA VAL A 188 8.82 -17.21 -3.82
C VAL A 188 9.63 -17.53 -5.07
N GLY A 189 10.95 -17.36 -5.02
CA GLY A 189 11.91 -17.78 -6.05
C GLY A 189 12.26 -16.72 -7.09
N LEU A 190 11.93 -15.44 -6.86
CA LEU A 190 12.41 -14.38 -7.76
C LEU A 190 13.91 -14.15 -7.56
N PRO A 191 14.69 -13.95 -8.65
CA PRO A 191 16.14 -13.75 -8.54
C PRO A 191 16.47 -12.39 -7.91
N ASP A 192 17.43 -12.37 -6.99
CA ASP A 192 17.87 -11.16 -6.29
C ASP A 192 18.31 -10.04 -7.25
N SER A 193 18.93 -10.42 -8.36
CA SER A 193 19.40 -9.48 -9.39
C SER A 193 18.27 -8.65 -10.05
N LYS A 194 17.03 -9.13 -9.97
CA LYS A 194 15.86 -8.39 -10.47
C LYS A 194 15.13 -7.57 -9.39
N ILE A 195 15.52 -7.67 -8.13
CA ILE A 195 14.77 -7.04 -7.03
C ILE A 195 15.52 -5.82 -6.49
N HIS A 196 14.91 -4.66 -6.62
CA HIS A 196 15.41 -3.38 -6.14
C HIS A 196 14.56 -2.88 -4.99
N ILE A 197 15.16 -2.14 -4.05
CA ILE A 197 14.43 -1.49 -2.95
C ILE A 197 14.34 -0.01 -3.26
N ARG A 198 13.11 0.48 -3.36
CA ARG A 198 12.79 1.90 -3.49
C ARG A 198 11.53 2.17 -2.69
N PRO A 199 11.63 2.77 -1.49
CA PRO A 199 10.49 3.14 -0.68
C PRO A 199 9.51 4.07 -1.39
N ASN A 200 8.27 4.11 -0.94
CA ASN A 200 7.38 5.22 -1.27
C ASN A 200 8.01 6.54 -0.79
N PHE A 201 7.61 7.63 -1.41
CA PHE A 201 8.10 8.97 -1.08
C PHE A 201 6.94 9.95 -0.90
N ILE A 202 7.25 11.10 -0.33
CA ILE A 202 6.32 12.21 -0.18
C ILE A 202 7.10 13.51 -0.40
N ASP A 203 6.40 14.54 -0.88
CA ASP A 203 6.89 15.92 -0.80
C ASP A 203 6.33 16.59 0.46
N PRO A 204 7.13 16.71 1.54
CA PRO A 204 6.65 17.30 2.78
C PRO A 204 6.29 18.78 2.64
N ALA A 205 6.88 19.51 1.69
CA ALA A 205 6.56 20.92 1.48
C ALA A 205 5.17 21.09 0.87
N ALA A 206 4.79 20.20 -0.06
CA ALA A 206 3.46 20.22 -0.66
C ALA A 206 2.39 19.64 0.29
N PHE A 207 2.72 18.59 1.05
CA PHE A 207 1.77 17.91 1.92
C PHE A 207 1.53 18.64 3.25
N ALA A 208 2.60 19.17 3.86
CA ALA A 208 2.61 19.78 5.18
C ALA A 208 3.21 21.20 5.11
N PRO A 209 2.52 22.17 4.45
CA PRO A 209 3.08 23.48 4.14
C PRO A 209 3.33 24.34 5.40
N ASP A 210 2.52 24.15 6.43
CA ASP A 210 2.67 24.81 7.73
C ASP A 210 3.12 23.79 8.79
N ARG A 211 4.33 23.98 9.31
CA ARG A 211 4.93 23.07 10.28
C ARG A 211 4.15 23.07 11.60
N ALA A 212 3.77 21.87 12.07
CA ALA A 212 3.37 21.70 13.46
C ALA A 212 4.62 21.81 14.37
N ALA A 213 4.44 22.42 15.54
CA ALA A 213 5.50 22.40 16.53
C ALA A 213 5.72 20.95 17.02
N PRO A 214 6.98 20.49 17.14
CA PRO A 214 7.27 19.12 17.59
C PRO A 214 6.75 18.87 19.01
N GLY A 215 6.18 17.69 19.24
CA GLY A 215 5.67 17.29 20.54
C GLY A 215 4.37 17.98 20.96
N THR A 216 3.73 18.74 20.07
CA THR A 216 2.42 19.37 20.33
C THR A 216 1.31 18.55 19.69
N GLY A 217 0.14 18.56 20.33
CA GLY A 217 -1.05 17.87 19.86
C GLY A 217 -2.02 17.59 20.99
N GLU A 218 -3.25 17.23 20.61
CA GLU A 218 -4.37 17.10 21.55
C GLU A 218 -4.87 15.66 21.69
N TYR A 219 -4.52 14.77 20.73
CA TYR A 219 -5.08 13.42 20.65
C TYR A 219 -4.14 12.43 19.97
N ALA A 220 -4.35 11.15 20.24
CA ALA A 220 -3.83 10.06 19.42
C ALA A 220 -4.63 9.96 18.13
N LEU A 221 -3.97 9.67 16.99
CA LEU A 221 -4.62 9.59 15.69
C LEU A 221 -4.48 8.22 15.04
N TYR A 222 -5.62 7.60 14.71
CA TYR A 222 -5.69 6.54 13.71
C TYR A 222 -6.23 7.12 12.41
N LEU A 223 -5.53 6.89 11.29
CA LEU A 223 -5.98 7.26 9.96
C LEU A 223 -5.85 6.06 9.03
N GLY A 224 -6.98 5.55 8.54
CA GLY A 224 -6.98 4.40 7.66
C GLY A 224 -8.36 3.82 7.41
N ARG A 225 -8.40 2.81 6.53
CA ARG A 225 -9.61 2.06 6.24
C ARG A 225 -10.06 1.29 7.48
N LEU A 226 -11.35 1.31 7.77
CA LEU A 226 -11.93 0.57 8.89
C LEU A 226 -12.27 -0.86 8.47
N SER A 227 -11.23 -1.67 8.32
CA SER A 227 -11.30 -3.09 7.92
C SER A 227 -10.41 -3.94 8.82
N SER A 228 -10.69 -5.25 8.92
CA SER A 228 -10.07 -6.11 9.94
C SER A 228 -8.56 -6.17 9.83
N GLU A 229 -8.03 -6.21 8.60
CA GLU A 229 -6.58 -6.27 8.36
C GLU A 229 -5.83 -4.99 8.80
N LYS A 230 -6.54 -3.86 8.96
CA LYS A 230 -5.97 -2.59 9.44
C LYS A 230 -6.01 -2.44 10.97
N GLY A 231 -6.54 -3.41 11.69
CA GLY A 231 -6.48 -3.51 13.15
C GLY A 231 -7.24 -2.45 13.96
N PRO A 232 -8.34 -1.81 13.49
CA PRO A 232 -9.01 -0.76 14.25
C PRO A 232 -9.67 -1.28 15.54
N ARG A 233 -10.02 -2.58 15.58
CA ARG A 233 -10.53 -3.22 16.81
C ARG A 233 -9.50 -3.23 17.93
N THR A 234 -8.23 -3.50 17.59
CA THR A 234 -7.12 -3.48 18.56
C THR A 234 -6.93 -2.10 19.15
N VAL A 235 -7.10 -1.04 18.35
CA VAL A 235 -7.06 0.34 18.85
C VAL A 235 -8.20 0.61 19.84
N LEU A 236 -9.44 0.25 19.50
CA LEU A 236 -10.58 0.45 20.43
C LEU A 236 -10.37 -0.26 21.77
N ARG A 237 -9.94 -1.53 21.73
CA ARG A 237 -9.63 -2.31 22.95
C ARG A 237 -8.49 -1.70 23.77
N ALA A 238 -7.49 -1.12 23.13
CA ALA A 238 -6.42 -0.43 23.85
C ALA A 238 -6.92 0.83 24.54
N PHE A 239 -7.76 1.62 23.87
CA PHE A 239 -8.30 2.88 24.40
C PHE A 239 -9.43 2.70 25.40
N GLU A 240 -10.04 1.52 25.52
CA GLU A 240 -10.89 1.13 26.66
C GLU A 240 -10.12 1.21 27.98
N ASN A 241 -8.81 0.95 27.96
CA ASN A 241 -7.91 1.01 29.13
C ASN A 241 -7.18 2.36 29.26
N LEU A 242 -7.55 3.38 28.49
CA LEU A 242 -6.92 4.70 28.43
C LEU A 242 -7.98 5.81 28.45
N PRO A 243 -8.87 5.87 29.46
CA PRO A 243 -10.05 6.75 29.42
C PRO A 243 -9.71 8.24 29.37
N ASP A 244 -8.52 8.64 29.84
CA ASP A 244 -8.08 10.03 29.86
C ASP A 244 -7.32 10.44 28.58
N VAL A 245 -7.16 9.54 27.60
CA VAL A 245 -6.41 9.79 26.38
C VAL A 245 -7.36 9.97 25.19
N PRO A 246 -7.48 11.18 24.63
CA PRO A 246 -8.32 11.38 23.45
C PRO A 246 -7.81 10.61 22.25
N LEU A 247 -8.71 9.95 21.52
CA LEU A 247 -8.43 9.27 20.26
C LEU A 247 -9.35 9.78 19.15
N LYS A 248 -8.77 10.15 18.02
CA LYS A 248 -9.54 10.38 16.79
C LYS A 248 -9.31 9.27 15.79
N ILE A 249 -10.41 8.73 15.27
CA ILE A 249 -10.40 7.68 14.23
C ILE A 249 -10.91 8.30 12.94
N VAL A 250 -10.02 8.42 11.96
CA VAL A 250 -10.29 9.01 10.65
C VAL A 250 -10.30 7.92 9.59
N GLY A 251 -11.42 7.79 8.90
CA GLY A 251 -11.62 6.82 7.82
C GLY A 251 -13.01 6.24 7.82
N THR A 252 -13.27 5.38 6.82
CA THR A 252 -14.50 4.62 6.65
C THR A 252 -14.17 3.17 6.30
N GLY A 253 -15.14 2.28 6.41
CA GLY A 253 -14.94 0.88 6.04
C GLY A 253 -16.00 -0.07 6.59
N PRO A 254 -15.90 -1.36 6.28
CA PRO A 254 -16.90 -2.36 6.66
C PRO A 254 -17.10 -2.50 8.17
N LEU A 255 -16.11 -2.12 8.99
CA LEU A 255 -16.21 -2.21 10.46
C LEU A 255 -16.82 -0.95 11.12
N GLU A 256 -17.20 0.07 10.36
CA GLU A 256 -17.64 1.35 10.93
C GLU A 256 -18.84 1.21 11.86
N ALA A 257 -19.86 0.45 11.45
CA ALA A 257 -21.06 0.23 12.26
C ALA A 257 -20.75 -0.54 13.56
N GLU A 258 -19.93 -1.58 13.47
CA GLU A 258 -19.47 -2.37 14.62
C GLU A 258 -18.68 -1.51 15.60
N MET A 259 -17.76 -0.70 15.11
CA MET A 259 -16.95 0.19 15.94
C MET A 259 -17.79 1.25 16.66
N LYS A 260 -18.74 1.86 15.97
CA LYS A 260 -19.70 2.80 16.60
C LYS A 260 -20.53 2.13 17.69
N GLN A 261 -20.95 0.88 17.48
CA GLN A 261 -21.66 0.11 18.48
C GLN A 261 -20.78 -0.19 19.69
N TYR A 262 -19.53 -0.65 19.45
CA TYR A 262 -18.56 -0.94 20.52
C TYR A 262 -18.28 0.29 21.39
N ILE A 263 -18.09 1.47 20.77
CA ILE A 263 -17.88 2.74 21.49
C ILE A 263 -19.06 3.06 22.43
N ARG A 264 -20.29 2.86 21.95
CA ARG A 264 -21.49 3.08 22.79
C ARG A 264 -21.59 2.07 23.91
N ASP A 265 -21.43 0.77 23.62
CA ASP A 265 -21.60 -0.32 24.60
C ASP A 265 -20.57 -0.23 25.72
N LYS A 266 -19.36 0.24 25.40
CA LYS A 266 -18.27 0.43 26.36
C LYS A 266 -18.19 1.84 26.94
N ASN A 267 -19.10 2.73 26.53
CA ASN A 267 -19.13 4.15 26.97
C ASN A 267 -17.76 4.83 26.79
N LEU A 268 -17.10 4.66 25.65
CA LEU A 268 -15.77 5.24 25.37
C LEU A 268 -15.91 6.72 24.99
N THR A 269 -16.00 7.59 25.98
CA THR A 269 -16.16 9.05 25.81
C THR A 269 -14.89 9.74 25.28
N ASN A 270 -13.76 9.07 25.35
CA ASN A 270 -12.46 9.52 24.87
C ASN A 270 -12.21 9.19 23.39
N VAL A 271 -13.13 8.49 22.70
CA VAL A 271 -12.95 8.05 21.30
C VAL A 271 -13.94 8.75 20.38
N GLU A 272 -13.43 9.45 19.37
CA GLU A 272 -14.21 10.13 18.34
C GLU A 272 -13.99 9.49 16.95
N MET A 273 -15.05 9.05 16.28
CA MET A 273 -15.02 8.64 14.88
C MET A 273 -15.36 9.83 13.98
N VAL A 274 -14.36 10.37 13.30
CA VAL A 274 -14.45 11.63 12.52
C VAL A 274 -14.95 11.40 11.08
N GLY A 275 -14.98 10.15 10.61
CA GLY A 275 -15.30 9.82 9.23
C GLY A 275 -14.11 10.03 8.28
N PHE A 276 -14.37 9.98 6.97
CA PHE A 276 -13.31 10.16 5.95
C PHE A 276 -12.88 11.62 5.85
N LYS A 277 -11.58 11.85 5.76
CA LYS A 277 -10.95 13.16 5.54
C LYS A 277 -9.90 13.07 4.43
N SER A 278 -9.78 14.13 3.64
CA SER A 278 -8.80 14.25 2.56
C SER A 278 -8.23 15.68 2.49
N GLY A 279 -7.17 15.88 1.71
CA GLY A 279 -6.57 17.19 1.48
C GLY A 279 -6.28 17.97 2.77
N ALA A 280 -6.69 19.23 2.83
CA ALA A 280 -6.43 20.11 3.96
C ALA A 280 -7.06 19.61 5.29
N GLU A 281 -8.25 19.00 5.24
CA GLU A 281 -8.87 18.45 6.45
C GLU A 281 -8.04 17.30 7.04
N LYS A 282 -7.53 16.38 6.18
CA LYS A 282 -6.64 15.30 6.62
C LYS A 282 -5.36 15.88 7.22
N TRP A 283 -4.79 16.91 6.58
CA TRP A 283 -3.61 17.56 7.13
C TRP A 283 -3.86 18.17 8.51
N GLN A 284 -5.01 18.84 8.73
CA GLN A 284 -5.35 19.36 10.04
C GLN A 284 -5.48 18.26 11.11
N MET A 285 -6.02 17.09 10.75
CA MET A 285 -6.06 15.94 11.68
C MET A 285 -4.64 15.50 12.08
N ILE A 286 -3.72 15.42 11.13
CA ILE A 286 -2.33 15.05 11.40
C ILE A 286 -1.62 16.16 12.20
N LYS A 287 -1.77 17.41 11.80
CA LYS A 287 -1.13 18.56 12.45
C LYS A 287 -1.45 18.64 13.94
N ASN A 288 -2.71 18.42 14.32
CA ASN A 288 -3.18 18.51 15.68
C ASN A 288 -3.06 17.20 16.49
N ALA A 289 -2.60 16.12 15.88
CA ALA A 289 -2.32 14.88 16.59
C ALA A 289 -1.06 15.01 17.45
N LEU A 290 -1.02 14.33 18.60
CA LEU A 290 0.17 14.21 19.44
C LEU A 290 1.11 13.12 18.90
N PHE A 291 0.55 11.98 18.55
CA PHE A 291 1.20 10.85 17.87
C PHE A 291 0.20 10.07 17.02
N ALA A 292 0.70 9.21 16.18
CA ALA A 292 -0.10 8.39 15.28
C ALA A 292 -0.02 6.91 15.61
N ILE A 293 -1.04 6.14 15.19
CA ILE A 293 -1.11 4.69 15.41
C ILE A 293 -1.33 3.99 14.07
N ILE A 294 -0.50 2.99 13.76
CA ILE A 294 -0.64 2.08 12.60
C ILE A 294 -0.77 0.65 13.13
N PRO A 295 -1.99 0.18 13.41
CA PRO A 295 -2.23 -1.07 14.12
C PRO A 295 -2.42 -2.29 13.21
N SER A 296 -1.94 -2.24 11.97
CA SER A 296 -2.21 -3.25 10.95
C SER A 296 -1.86 -4.68 11.42
N GLU A 297 -2.77 -5.60 11.16
CA GLU A 297 -2.67 -7.02 11.49
C GLU A 297 -2.31 -7.89 10.26
N CYS A 298 -2.14 -7.26 9.08
CA CYS A 298 -1.60 -7.86 7.87
C CYS A 298 -0.18 -7.36 7.58
N TYR A 299 0.49 -7.98 6.61
CA TYR A 299 1.77 -7.50 6.11
C TYR A 299 1.60 -6.18 5.36
N GLU A 300 1.81 -5.07 6.04
CA GLU A 300 1.98 -3.78 5.34
C GLU A 300 3.27 -3.79 4.55
N ASN A 301 3.22 -3.17 3.36
CA ASN A 301 4.44 -2.93 2.60
C ASN A 301 5.08 -1.62 3.06
N PHE A 302 4.57 -0.50 2.55
CA PHE A 302 5.01 0.84 2.93
C PHE A 302 3.80 1.78 2.88
N PRO A 303 2.97 1.83 3.94
CA PRO A 303 1.74 2.63 3.92
C PRO A 303 2.06 4.13 3.80
N MET A 304 1.44 4.80 2.82
CA MET A 304 1.61 6.24 2.57
C MET A 304 1.35 7.08 3.81
N VAL A 305 0.41 6.66 4.65
CA VAL A 305 0.07 7.35 5.89
C VAL A 305 1.26 7.50 6.85
N SER A 306 2.23 6.58 6.82
CA SER A 306 3.45 6.70 7.63
C SER A 306 4.29 7.92 7.22
N LEU A 307 4.40 8.17 5.91
CA LEU A 307 5.08 9.36 5.39
C LEU A 307 4.29 10.65 5.69
N GLU A 308 2.97 10.58 5.64
CA GLU A 308 2.10 11.69 6.02
C GLU A 308 2.28 12.07 7.49
N TYR A 309 2.36 11.10 8.40
CA TYR A 309 2.65 11.33 9.81
C TYR A 309 4.06 11.90 10.03
N PHE A 310 5.05 11.33 9.38
CA PHE A 310 6.42 11.83 9.45
C PHE A 310 6.53 13.26 8.91
N SER A 311 5.85 13.57 7.80
CA SER A 311 5.78 14.94 7.27
C SER A 311 5.17 15.92 8.27
N GLY A 312 4.20 15.47 9.07
CA GLY A 312 3.62 16.23 10.17
C GLY A 312 4.48 16.30 11.44
N GLY A 313 5.65 15.65 11.45
CA GLY A 313 6.48 15.58 12.65
C GLY A 313 5.83 14.76 13.77
N LYS A 314 5.04 13.73 13.42
CA LYS A 314 4.34 12.89 14.40
C LYS A 314 5.02 11.54 14.54
N PRO A 315 5.41 11.13 15.77
CA PRO A 315 5.92 9.78 16.00
C PRO A 315 4.80 8.76 15.81
N ILE A 316 5.19 7.53 15.48
CA ILE A 316 4.22 6.48 15.14
C ILE A 316 4.34 5.33 16.14
N ILE A 317 3.23 4.90 16.73
CA ILE A 317 3.14 3.59 17.38
C ILE A 317 2.63 2.60 16.33
N ALA A 318 3.43 1.63 15.95
CA ALA A 318 3.12 0.69 14.88
C ALA A 318 3.15 -0.76 15.35
N ALA A 319 2.34 -1.62 14.72
CA ALA A 319 2.45 -3.05 14.90
C ALA A 319 3.82 -3.56 14.38
N ASN A 320 4.51 -4.39 15.15
CA ASN A 320 5.77 -5.02 14.76
C ASN A 320 5.52 -6.13 13.73
N LEU A 321 5.09 -5.76 12.51
CA LEU A 321 4.65 -6.70 11.49
C LEU A 321 4.94 -6.18 10.08
N GLY A 322 5.34 -7.08 9.17
CA GLY A 322 5.53 -6.78 7.77
C GLY A 322 6.62 -5.73 7.52
N GLY A 323 6.29 -4.71 6.73
CA GLY A 323 7.19 -3.59 6.42
C GLY A 323 7.30 -2.53 7.51
N LEU A 324 6.38 -2.50 8.49
CA LEU A 324 6.32 -1.42 9.49
C LEU A 324 7.61 -1.27 10.32
N PRO A 325 8.28 -2.34 10.77
CA PRO A 325 9.57 -2.23 11.49
C PRO A 325 10.73 -1.68 10.63
N HIS A 326 10.58 -1.64 9.31
CA HIS A 326 11.56 -1.02 8.41
C HIS A 326 11.31 0.48 8.20
N ILE A 327 10.15 0.98 8.62
CA ILE A 327 9.73 2.38 8.50
C ILE A 327 9.84 3.08 9.85
N VAL A 328 9.30 2.44 10.90
CA VAL A 328 9.32 2.95 12.27
C VAL A 328 10.53 2.37 12.98
N GLU A 329 11.54 3.22 13.22
CA GLU A 329 12.73 2.87 13.98
C GLU A 329 12.40 2.96 15.49
N GLU A 330 12.39 1.80 16.19
CA GLU A 330 12.08 1.70 17.63
C GLU A 330 12.90 2.69 18.46
N GLY A 331 12.21 3.49 19.26
CA GLY A 331 12.82 4.51 20.12
C GLY A 331 13.38 5.74 19.39
N LYS A 332 13.30 5.80 18.05
CA LYS A 332 13.86 6.92 17.25
C LYS A 332 12.83 7.69 16.47
N THR A 333 11.89 7.01 15.80
CA THR A 333 10.80 7.63 15.03
C THR A 333 9.44 7.21 15.53
N GLY A 334 9.40 6.33 16.51
CA GLY A 334 8.19 5.81 17.11
C GLY A 334 8.46 4.57 17.96
N LEU A 335 7.40 3.84 18.28
CA LEU A 335 7.46 2.61 19.07
C LEU A 335 6.79 1.46 18.32
N LEU A 336 7.27 0.25 18.56
CA LEU A 336 6.69 -0.97 18.02
C LEU A 336 5.96 -1.74 19.14
N TYR A 337 4.81 -2.33 18.80
CA TYR A 337 4.05 -3.17 19.70
C TYR A 337 3.69 -4.52 19.05
N ARG A 338 3.35 -5.52 19.83
CA ARG A 338 2.97 -6.86 19.34
C ARG A 338 1.65 -6.81 18.58
N PRO A 339 1.59 -7.25 17.30
CA PRO A 339 0.39 -7.18 16.47
C PRO A 339 -0.84 -7.79 17.15
N GLY A 340 -1.98 -7.08 17.15
CA GLY A 340 -3.23 -7.53 17.76
C GLY A 340 -3.27 -7.44 19.29
N ASP A 341 -2.16 -7.07 19.96
CA ASP A 341 -2.08 -6.95 21.41
C ASP A 341 -2.48 -5.55 21.90
N ALA A 342 -3.74 -5.41 22.29
CA ALA A 342 -4.28 -4.14 22.78
C ALA A 342 -3.62 -3.66 24.09
N ALA A 343 -3.16 -4.59 24.95
CA ALA A 343 -2.52 -4.25 26.21
C ALA A 343 -1.11 -3.66 25.96
N ASP A 344 -0.34 -4.28 25.07
CA ASP A 344 0.97 -3.77 24.66
C ASP A 344 0.85 -2.41 23.96
N LEU A 345 -0.14 -2.23 23.07
CA LEU A 345 -0.43 -0.93 22.46
C LEU A 345 -0.73 0.14 23.54
N ALA A 346 -1.57 -0.18 24.52
CA ALA A 346 -1.89 0.74 25.61
C ALA A 346 -0.65 1.08 26.45
N GLU A 347 0.24 0.13 26.67
CA GLU A 347 1.53 0.35 27.36
C GLU A 347 2.43 1.32 26.58
N LYS A 348 2.54 1.16 25.26
CA LYS A 348 3.32 2.09 24.40
C LYS A 348 2.70 3.51 24.40
N VAL A 349 1.38 3.62 24.43
CA VAL A 349 0.72 4.92 24.57
C VAL A 349 1.08 5.57 25.92
N ARG A 350 0.94 4.84 27.03
CA ARG A 350 1.30 5.36 28.37
C ARG A 350 2.77 5.77 28.42
N TYR A 351 3.65 4.98 27.80
CA TYR A 351 5.07 5.30 27.75
C TYR A 351 5.32 6.65 27.07
N LEU A 352 4.75 6.91 25.89
CA LEU A 352 4.90 8.20 25.20
C LEU A 352 4.36 9.36 26.05
N LEU A 353 3.20 9.19 26.68
CA LEU A 353 2.60 10.24 27.51
C LEU A 353 3.41 10.55 28.76
N ALA A 354 4.12 9.55 29.31
CA ALA A 354 5.05 9.73 30.42
C ALA A 354 6.38 10.38 30.01
N HIS A 355 6.68 10.42 28.68
CA HIS A 355 7.94 10.94 28.15
C HIS A 355 7.71 11.99 27.03
N PRO A 356 7.08 13.13 27.32
CA PRO A 356 6.66 14.10 26.29
C PRO A 356 7.82 14.67 25.46
N ALA A 357 9.02 14.77 26.01
CA ALA A 357 10.21 15.19 25.27
C ALA A 357 10.52 14.24 24.10
N GLN A 358 10.35 12.93 24.30
CA GLN A 358 10.60 11.91 23.27
C GLN A 358 9.59 12.02 22.11
N ILE A 359 8.36 12.46 22.36
CA ILE A 359 7.38 12.69 21.31
C ILE A 359 7.92 13.71 20.30
N GLY A 360 8.47 14.83 20.79
CA GLY A 360 9.09 15.85 19.94
C GLY A 360 10.33 15.36 19.21
N GLU A 361 11.22 14.64 19.89
CA GLU A 361 12.45 14.10 19.31
C GLU A 361 12.16 13.07 18.22
N MET A 362 11.29 12.10 18.49
CA MET A 362 10.88 11.09 17.52
C MET A 362 10.16 11.70 16.32
N GLY A 363 9.29 12.68 16.56
CA GLY A 363 8.56 13.41 15.51
C GLY A 363 9.51 14.18 14.59
N ASN A 364 10.49 14.90 15.15
CA ASN A 364 11.52 15.59 14.37
C ASN A 364 12.37 14.62 13.54
N ARG A 365 12.73 13.47 14.11
CA ARG A 365 13.48 12.43 13.38
C ARG A 365 12.67 11.86 12.23
N GLY A 366 11.38 11.56 12.45
CA GLY A 366 10.47 11.12 11.38
C GLY A 366 10.37 12.17 10.26
N ARG A 367 10.21 13.45 10.61
CA ARG A 367 10.18 14.55 9.65
C ARG A 367 11.48 14.64 8.84
N GLN A 368 12.63 14.52 9.48
CA GLN A 368 13.93 14.51 8.79
C GLN A 368 14.00 13.35 7.77
N LEU A 369 13.51 12.15 8.11
CA LEU A 369 13.46 11.03 7.16
C LEU A 369 12.55 11.33 5.96
N ALA A 370 11.38 11.94 6.18
CA ALA A 370 10.48 12.34 5.10
C ALA A 370 11.11 13.37 4.16
N GLU A 371 11.89 14.33 4.70
CA GLU A 371 12.57 15.38 3.93
C GLU A 371 13.80 14.87 3.17
N THR A 372 14.47 13.82 3.65
CA THR A 372 15.72 13.30 3.08
C THR A 372 15.49 11.97 2.38
N ARG A 373 15.51 10.87 3.13
CA ARG A 373 15.46 9.49 2.62
C ARG A 373 14.20 9.19 1.80
N TYR A 374 13.08 9.78 2.18
CA TYR A 374 11.78 9.57 1.53
C TYR A 374 11.32 10.79 0.72
N GLY A 375 12.26 11.68 0.38
CA GLY A 375 11.99 12.86 -0.45
C GLY A 375 11.93 12.55 -1.95
N PRO A 376 11.36 13.47 -2.76
CA PRO A 376 11.18 13.27 -4.19
C PRO A 376 12.50 13.08 -4.95
N GLN A 377 13.54 13.84 -4.61
CA GLN A 377 14.83 13.82 -5.32
C GLN A 377 15.54 12.45 -5.19
N GLU A 378 15.59 11.91 -3.97
CA GLU A 378 16.19 10.58 -3.72
C GLU A 378 15.40 9.50 -4.45
N SER A 379 14.07 9.60 -4.39
CA SER A 379 13.17 8.67 -5.06
C SER A 379 13.34 8.68 -6.58
N TYR A 380 13.48 9.88 -7.20
CA TYR A 380 13.72 10.01 -8.64
C TYR A 380 15.07 9.43 -9.05
N SER A 381 16.13 9.77 -8.32
CA SER A 381 17.48 9.27 -8.59
C SER A 381 17.54 7.74 -8.53
N SER A 382 16.90 7.15 -7.50
CA SER A 382 16.80 5.70 -7.35
C SER A 382 16.03 5.06 -8.52
N LEU A 383 14.91 5.66 -8.95
CA LEU A 383 14.11 5.16 -10.07
C LEU A 383 14.89 5.20 -11.39
N MET A 384 15.61 6.30 -11.66
CA MET A 384 16.42 6.43 -12.87
C MET A 384 17.55 5.41 -12.92
N ASN A 385 18.16 5.08 -11.78
CA ASN A 385 19.16 4.03 -11.70
C ASN A 385 18.59 2.66 -12.06
N ILE A 386 17.38 2.33 -11.58
CA ILE A 386 16.70 1.08 -11.94
C ILE A 386 16.39 1.06 -13.45
N PHE A 387 15.85 2.15 -13.99
CA PHE A 387 15.55 2.26 -15.42
C PHE A 387 16.80 2.12 -16.30
N ALA A 388 17.92 2.68 -15.88
CA ALA A 388 19.20 2.53 -16.59
C ALA A 388 19.66 1.06 -16.64
N GLN A 389 19.58 0.34 -15.51
CA GLN A 389 19.99 -1.06 -15.43
C GLN A 389 19.17 -1.97 -16.35
N VAL A 390 17.84 -1.84 -16.38
CA VAL A 390 16.97 -2.71 -17.20
C VAL A 390 17.07 -2.42 -18.69
N ARG A 391 17.55 -1.24 -19.09
CA ARG A 391 17.76 -0.88 -20.50
C ARG A 391 19.07 -1.40 -21.07
N CYS A 392 20.01 -1.79 -20.23
CA CYS A 392 21.29 -2.36 -20.62
C CYS A 392 21.27 -3.90 -20.73
N GLN A 393 20.16 -4.54 -20.31
CA GLN A 393 19.92 -5.96 -20.45
C GLN A 393 19.23 -6.29 -21.78
#